data_45dd813b21e26cf3c93952e349e3dad3
#
_entry.id   45dd813b21e26cf3c93952e349e3dad3
#
_cell.length_a   1.000
_cell.length_b   1.000
_cell.length_c   1.000
_cell.angle_alpha   90.00
_cell.angle_beta   90.00
_cell.angle_gamma   90.00
#
_symmetry.space_group_name_H-M   'P 1'
#
loop_
_entity.id
_entity.type
_entity.pdbx_description
1 polymer ?
#
loop_
_entity_poly.entity_id
_entity_poly.type
_entity_poly.pdbx_seq_one_letter_code
_entity_poly.pdbx_strand_id
1 'polypeptide(L)'
;MILIIDNYDSFTYNLVQLIAQHTEEYEVFRNDKISVDEIANKKPYGILISPGPKRPEDAGICVDVIRQLGNQIPIFGVCLGLQSIGFAFGGNIIRAKELMLGKTSMIHHDGKSVFENVSNPFIATRYHSLVIDENNFPNELEISATTEDGTIMGARHKTFPIEGVQFHPESILTIEGPKIISNWVKRIHL
;
A
#
# COMPACT_ATOMS: atom_id res chain seq x y z
N MET A 1 5.72 15.90 -7.82
CA MET A 1 4.47 15.17 -8.17
C MET A 1 4.42 13.82 -7.49
N ILE A 2 3.23 13.25 -7.26
CA ILE A 2 3.03 11.88 -6.81
C ILE A 2 2.93 10.97 -8.04
N LEU A 3 3.70 9.88 -8.07
CA LEU A 3 3.62 8.89 -9.13
C LEU A 3 2.78 7.69 -8.67
N ILE A 4 1.81 7.29 -9.46
CA ILE A 4 0.92 6.17 -9.17
C ILE A 4 1.21 5.04 -10.16
N ILE A 5 1.58 3.88 -9.63
CA ILE A 5 1.75 2.67 -10.43
C ILE A 5 0.43 1.90 -10.42
N ASP A 6 -0.19 1.79 -11.59
CA ASP A 6 -1.44 1.08 -11.78
C ASP A 6 -1.17 -0.38 -12.18
N ASN A 7 -1.54 -1.30 -11.32
CA ASN A 7 -1.42 -2.74 -11.53
C ASN A 7 -2.61 -3.34 -12.32
N TYR A 8 -3.19 -2.59 -13.26
CA TYR A 8 -4.36 -3.00 -14.04
C TYR A 8 -5.57 -3.28 -13.16
N ASP A 9 -5.76 -2.42 -12.15
CA ASP A 9 -6.83 -2.56 -11.17
C ASP A 9 -7.99 -1.59 -11.45
N SER A 10 -9.22 -2.08 -11.25
CA SER A 10 -10.44 -1.28 -11.47
C SER A 10 -10.59 -0.12 -10.47
N PHE A 11 -9.97 -0.23 -9.30
CA PHE A 11 -10.10 0.76 -8.22
C PHE A 11 -8.95 1.77 -8.17
N THR A 12 -7.95 1.68 -9.04
CA THR A 12 -6.81 2.61 -9.05
C THR A 12 -7.25 4.06 -9.11
N TYR A 13 -8.23 4.39 -9.96
CA TYR A 13 -8.71 5.76 -10.11
C TYR A 13 -9.49 6.29 -8.90
N ASN A 14 -10.04 5.42 -8.05
CA ASN A 14 -10.59 5.84 -6.76
C ASN A 14 -9.47 6.31 -5.82
N LEU A 15 -8.31 5.65 -5.82
CA LEU A 15 -7.11 6.13 -5.11
C LEU A 15 -6.61 7.45 -5.69
N VAL A 16 -6.56 7.58 -7.03
CA VAL A 16 -6.21 8.84 -7.71
C VAL A 16 -7.12 9.97 -7.26
N GLN A 17 -8.43 9.74 -7.16
CA GLN A 17 -9.39 10.76 -6.69
C GLN A 17 -9.11 11.18 -5.24
N LEU A 18 -8.73 10.27 -4.36
CA LEU A 18 -8.33 10.62 -2.99
C LEU A 18 -7.06 11.48 -2.96
N ILE A 19 -6.07 11.15 -3.79
CA ILE A 19 -4.84 11.95 -3.92
C ILE A 19 -5.16 13.32 -4.51
N ALA A 20 -6.00 13.39 -5.54
CA ALA A 20 -6.38 14.63 -6.23
C ALA A 20 -7.10 15.66 -5.31
N GLN A 21 -7.64 15.23 -4.17
CA GLN A 21 -8.17 16.14 -3.15
C GLN A 21 -7.06 16.94 -2.44
N HIS A 22 -5.80 16.53 -2.56
CA HIS A 22 -4.66 17.13 -1.86
C HIS A 22 -3.66 17.80 -2.79
N THR A 23 -3.56 17.36 -4.06
CA THR A 23 -2.63 17.89 -5.03
C THR A 23 -3.11 17.63 -6.47
N GLU A 24 -2.80 18.55 -7.38
CA GLU A 24 -2.99 18.36 -8.82
C GLU A 24 -1.73 17.77 -9.49
N GLU A 25 -0.63 17.67 -8.74
CA GLU A 25 0.64 17.15 -9.23
C GLU A 25 0.74 15.63 -9.07
N TYR A 26 0.09 14.87 -9.94
CA TYR A 26 0.21 13.42 -9.99
C TYR A 26 0.26 12.91 -11.42
N GLU A 27 0.91 11.76 -11.62
CA GLU A 27 0.93 11.00 -12.88
C GLU A 27 0.62 9.54 -12.61
N VAL A 28 -0.09 8.89 -13.54
CA VAL A 28 -0.46 7.47 -13.45
C VAL A 28 0.20 6.70 -14.58
N PHE A 29 0.91 5.63 -14.25
CA PHE A 29 1.54 4.72 -15.21
C PHE A 29 1.15 3.28 -14.92
N ARG A 30 0.87 2.52 -15.97
CA ARG A 30 0.76 1.05 -15.86
C ARG A 30 2.12 0.47 -15.44
N ASN A 31 2.09 -0.62 -14.68
CA ASN A 31 3.29 -1.26 -14.11
C ASN A 31 4.29 -1.82 -15.14
N ASP A 32 3.90 -1.87 -16.41
CA ASP A 32 4.69 -2.32 -17.56
C ASP A 32 4.95 -1.20 -18.60
N LYS A 33 4.58 0.05 -18.30
CA LYS A 33 4.67 1.21 -19.22
C LYS A 33 5.63 2.30 -18.76
N ILE A 34 6.39 2.05 -17.73
CA ILE A 34 7.44 2.92 -17.21
C ILE A 34 8.53 2.05 -16.60
N SER A 35 9.78 2.47 -16.70
CA SER A 35 10.92 1.81 -16.07
C SER A 35 11.28 2.44 -14.72
N VAL A 36 12.06 1.72 -13.91
CA VAL A 36 12.60 2.24 -12.63
C VAL A 36 13.43 3.50 -12.85
N ASP A 37 14.28 3.52 -13.89
CA ASP A 37 15.13 4.66 -14.23
C ASP A 37 14.31 5.88 -14.64
N GLU A 38 13.25 5.70 -15.41
CA GLU A 38 12.34 6.79 -15.77
C GLU A 38 11.65 7.37 -14.53
N ILE A 39 11.23 6.54 -13.58
CA ILE A 39 10.66 7.00 -12.30
C ILE A 39 11.71 7.79 -11.51
N ALA A 40 12.94 7.28 -11.39
CA ALA A 40 14.03 7.95 -10.69
C ALA A 40 14.33 9.32 -11.30
N ASN A 41 14.35 9.43 -12.64
CA ASN A 41 14.57 10.69 -13.35
C ASN A 41 13.45 11.70 -13.18
N LYS A 42 12.21 11.25 -12.98
CA LYS A 42 11.05 12.12 -12.69
C LYS A 42 11.10 12.73 -11.28
N LYS A 43 11.88 12.14 -10.36
CA LYS A 43 12.04 12.58 -8.96
C LYS A 43 10.70 12.86 -8.27
N PRO A 44 9.78 11.87 -8.20
CA PRO A 44 8.51 12.06 -7.54
C PRO A 44 8.69 12.31 -6.03
N TYR A 45 7.76 13.04 -5.43
CA TYR A 45 7.71 13.25 -3.97
C TYR A 45 7.33 11.98 -3.22
N GLY A 46 6.57 11.10 -3.89
CA GLY A 46 6.14 9.81 -3.37
C GLY A 46 5.61 8.92 -4.49
N ILE A 47 5.59 7.63 -4.23
CA ILE A 47 5.09 6.61 -5.15
C ILE A 47 3.97 5.84 -4.46
N LEU A 48 2.79 5.77 -5.09
CA LEU A 48 1.70 4.91 -4.67
C LEU A 48 1.65 3.69 -5.58
N ILE A 49 1.64 2.50 -4.99
CA ILE A 49 1.48 1.22 -5.71
C ILE A 49 0.06 0.73 -5.48
N SER A 50 -0.72 0.62 -6.55
CA SER A 50 -2.14 0.27 -6.52
C SER A 50 -2.39 -1.19 -6.15
N PRO A 51 -3.64 -1.53 -5.77
CA PRO A 51 -4.12 -2.90 -5.84
C PRO A 51 -3.91 -3.51 -7.22
N GLY A 52 -4.09 -4.80 -7.35
CA GLY A 52 -4.05 -5.50 -8.62
C GLY A 52 -4.22 -7.00 -8.47
N PRO A 53 -4.36 -7.70 -9.60
CA PRO A 53 -4.49 -9.15 -9.63
C PRO A 53 -3.13 -9.85 -9.43
N LYS A 54 -3.21 -11.17 -9.18
CA LYS A 54 -2.07 -12.09 -9.11
C LYS A 54 -1.16 -11.82 -7.90
N ARG A 55 0.14 -12.01 -8.09
CA ARG A 55 1.18 -12.00 -7.05
C ARG A 55 2.18 -10.87 -7.29
N PRO A 56 2.98 -10.50 -6.28
CA PRO A 56 4.04 -9.49 -6.45
C PRO A 56 4.99 -9.76 -7.61
N GLU A 57 5.33 -11.01 -7.86
CA GLU A 57 6.22 -11.45 -8.94
C GLU A 57 5.64 -11.11 -10.33
N ASP A 58 4.32 -10.99 -10.43
CA ASP A 58 3.58 -10.65 -11.65
C ASP A 58 3.22 -9.14 -11.75
N ALA A 59 3.65 -8.33 -10.78
CA ALA A 59 3.29 -6.91 -10.67
C ALA A 59 4.25 -5.96 -11.43
N GLY A 60 4.83 -6.42 -12.53
CA GLY A 60 5.72 -5.61 -13.35
C GLY A 60 6.90 -5.06 -12.54
N ILE A 61 7.09 -3.74 -12.57
CA ILE A 61 8.23 -3.05 -11.92
C ILE A 61 8.07 -2.86 -10.40
N CYS A 62 6.94 -3.22 -9.79
CA CYS A 62 6.62 -2.80 -8.41
C CYS A 62 7.68 -3.23 -7.40
N VAL A 63 8.14 -4.49 -7.45
CA VAL A 63 9.16 -5.02 -6.53
C VAL A 63 10.50 -4.31 -6.73
N ASP A 64 10.90 -4.07 -7.99
CA ASP A 64 12.15 -3.38 -8.32
C ASP A 64 12.12 -1.91 -7.88
N VAL A 65 11.00 -1.22 -8.04
CA VAL A 65 10.81 0.16 -7.53
C VAL A 65 10.98 0.19 -6.01
N ILE A 66 10.39 -0.73 -5.28
CA ILE A 66 10.53 -0.80 -3.82
C ILE A 66 12.00 -1.00 -3.42
N ARG A 67 12.68 -1.94 -4.06
CA ARG A 67 14.08 -2.28 -3.74
C ARG A 67 15.07 -1.18 -4.10
N GLN A 68 14.89 -0.53 -5.25
CA GLN A 68 15.86 0.42 -5.79
C GLN A 68 15.59 1.86 -5.35
N LEU A 69 14.34 2.25 -5.15
CA LEU A 69 13.98 3.64 -4.87
C LEU A 69 13.44 3.87 -3.45
N GLY A 70 12.99 2.81 -2.76
CA GLY A 70 12.27 2.94 -1.50
C GLY A 70 13.10 3.49 -0.31
N ASN A 71 14.42 3.46 -0.41
CA ASN A 71 15.30 4.09 0.59
C ASN A 71 15.37 5.62 0.45
N GLN A 72 14.92 6.18 -0.67
CA GLN A 72 15.02 7.61 -0.97
C GLN A 72 13.66 8.26 -1.25
N ILE A 73 12.72 7.51 -1.83
CA ILE A 73 11.41 8.01 -2.22
C ILE A 73 10.34 7.34 -1.36
N PRO A 74 9.47 8.11 -0.69
CA PRO A 74 8.36 7.55 0.06
C PRO A 74 7.45 6.67 -0.81
N ILE A 75 7.15 5.45 -0.34
CA ILE A 75 6.29 4.50 -1.04
C ILE A 75 5.11 4.10 -0.16
N PHE A 76 3.91 4.14 -0.74
CA PHE A 76 2.70 3.61 -0.13
C PHE A 76 2.09 2.51 -0.99
N GLY A 77 1.94 1.31 -0.44
CA GLY A 77 1.38 0.16 -1.13
C GLY A 77 -0.03 -0.19 -0.65
N VAL A 78 -0.96 -0.41 -1.59
CA VAL A 78 -2.33 -0.84 -1.28
C VAL A 78 -2.56 -2.24 -1.83
N CYS A 79 -3.00 -3.16 -0.98
CA CYS A 79 -3.33 -4.55 -1.30
C CYS A 79 -2.14 -5.28 -1.95
N LEU A 80 -2.13 -5.48 -3.27
CA LEU A 80 -0.95 -6.01 -4.00
C LEU A 80 0.31 -5.17 -3.74
N GLY A 81 0.15 -3.85 -3.56
CA GLY A 81 1.24 -2.96 -3.22
C GLY A 81 1.89 -3.29 -1.87
N LEU A 82 1.09 -3.57 -0.83
CA LEU A 82 1.62 -4.05 0.46
C LEU A 82 2.29 -5.42 0.33
N GLN A 83 1.66 -6.33 -0.42
CA GLN A 83 2.24 -7.66 -0.66
C GLN A 83 3.59 -7.55 -1.39
N SER A 84 3.70 -6.62 -2.34
CA SER A 84 4.96 -6.30 -3.04
C SER A 84 6.03 -5.77 -2.09
N ILE A 85 5.64 -4.96 -1.10
CA ILE A 85 6.55 -4.51 -0.02
C ILE A 85 7.03 -5.71 0.80
N GLY A 86 6.14 -6.55 1.29
CA GLY A 86 6.52 -7.75 2.04
C GLY A 86 7.46 -8.65 1.25
N PHE A 87 7.14 -8.91 -0.01
CA PHE A 87 7.94 -9.74 -0.90
C PHE A 87 9.31 -9.12 -1.23
N ALA A 88 9.39 -7.81 -1.43
CA ALA A 88 10.63 -7.11 -1.72
C ALA A 88 11.69 -7.28 -0.63
N PHE A 89 11.26 -7.41 0.63
CA PHE A 89 12.12 -7.63 1.80
C PHE A 89 12.21 -9.12 2.23
N GLY A 90 11.80 -10.05 1.37
CA GLY A 90 11.99 -11.49 1.56
C GLY A 90 10.86 -12.21 2.31
N GLY A 91 9.73 -11.54 2.54
CA GLY A 91 8.53 -12.16 3.11
C GLY A 91 7.84 -13.09 2.11
N ASN A 92 7.18 -14.12 2.63
CA ASN A 92 6.33 -14.99 1.83
C ASN A 92 4.93 -14.40 1.66
N ILE A 93 4.36 -14.57 0.48
CA ILE A 93 2.96 -14.25 0.20
C ILE A 93 2.19 -15.56 0.10
N ILE A 94 1.25 -15.76 1.03
CA ILE A 94 0.48 -17.00 1.19
C ILE A 94 -1.01 -16.76 0.96
N ARG A 95 -1.78 -17.83 0.82
CA ARG A 95 -3.24 -17.73 0.77
C ARG A 95 -3.77 -17.28 2.13
N ALA A 96 -4.71 -16.34 2.10
CA ALA A 96 -5.45 -15.94 3.28
C ALA A 96 -6.27 -17.12 3.84
N LYS A 97 -6.53 -17.10 5.15
CA LYS A 97 -7.40 -18.08 5.82
C LYS A 97 -8.79 -18.11 5.21
N GLU A 98 -9.27 -16.97 4.78
CA GLU A 98 -10.55 -16.80 4.09
C GLU A 98 -10.40 -15.93 2.82
N LEU A 99 -11.18 -16.26 1.80
CA LEU A 99 -11.32 -15.41 0.60
C LEU A 99 -12.14 -14.16 0.96
N MET A 100 -11.53 -12.98 0.77
CA MET A 100 -12.16 -11.70 1.01
C MET A 100 -12.55 -11.04 -0.32
N LEU A 101 -13.86 -10.93 -0.57
CA LEU A 101 -14.44 -10.29 -1.77
C LEU A 101 -15.48 -9.26 -1.33
N GLY A 102 -15.05 -8.04 -1.07
CA GLY A 102 -15.91 -6.95 -0.63
C GLY A 102 -16.46 -7.10 0.81
N LYS A 103 -15.87 -8.00 1.58
CA LYS A 103 -16.18 -8.14 3.01
C LYS A 103 -15.47 -7.07 3.82
N THR A 104 -16.07 -6.66 4.92
CA THR A 104 -15.46 -5.74 5.89
C THR A 104 -14.88 -6.49 7.08
N SER A 105 -13.86 -5.91 7.69
CA SER A 105 -13.26 -6.39 8.94
C SER A 105 -12.91 -5.22 9.84
N MET A 106 -12.85 -5.49 11.14
CA MET A 106 -12.29 -4.55 12.11
C MET A 106 -10.77 -4.58 12.02
N ILE A 107 -10.17 -3.42 11.87
CA ILE A 107 -8.73 -3.23 11.75
C ILE A 107 -8.21 -2.57 13.02
N HIS A 108 -7.28 -3.24 13.69
CA HIS A 108 -6.53 -2.72 14.83
C HIS A 108 -5.17 -2.22 14.34
N HIS A 109 -4.71 -1.08 14.83
CA HIS A 109 -3.47 -0.47 14.37
C HIS A 109 -2.68 0.20 15.51
N ASP A 110 -1.43 0.58 15.21
CA ASP A 110 -0.49 1.15 16.20
C ASP A 110 -0.67 2.66 16.43
N GLY A 111 -1.53 3.32 15.68
CA GLY A 111 -1.79 4.77 15.79
C GLY A 111 -0.68 5.67 15.22
N LYS A 112 0.30 5.10 14.52
CA LYS A 112 1.45 5.85 14.00
C LYS A 112 1.36 6.07 12.50
N SER A 113 2.10 7.06 11.98
CA SER A 113 2.23 7.37 10.56
C SER A 113 0.88 7.55 9.88
N VAL A 114 0.53 6.75 8.88
CA VAL A 114 -0.78 6.87 8.18
C VAL A 114 -1.97 6.63 9.09
N PHE A 115 -1.78 6.00 10.25
CA PHE A 115 -2.83 5.74 11.23
C PHE A 115 -2.98 6.83 12.30
N GLU A 116 -2.25 7.93 12.18
CA GLU A 116 -2.33 9.05 13.11
C GLU A 116 -3.75 9.65 13.12
N ASN A 117 -4.37 9.76 14.30
CA ASN A 117 -5.75 10.23 14.51
C ASN A 117 -6.83 9.43 13.74
N VAL A 118 -6.54 8.20 13.34
CA VAL A 118 -7.51 7.24 12.80
C VAL A 118 -8.19 6.52 13.97
N SER A 119 -9.48 6.25 13.85
CA SER A 119 -10.21 5.47 14.86
C SER A 119 -9.59 4.09 15.02
N ASN A 120 -9.52 3.58 16.25
CA ASN A 120 -8.90 2.28 16.53
C ASN A 120 -9.75 1.46 17.50
N PRO A 121 -10.36 0.36 17.08
CA PRO A 121 -10.35 -0.17 15.71
C PRO A 121 -11.26 0.61 14.74
N PHE A 122 -11.11 0.37 13.43
CA PHE A 122 -12.02 0.88 12.41
C PHE A 122 -12.41 -0.22 11.41
N ILE A 123 -13.51 0.01 10.67
CA ILE A 123 -13.99 -0.92 9.64
C ILE A 123 -13.34 -0.60 8.31
N ALA A 124 -12.79 -1.63 7.64
CA ALA A 124 -12.24 -1.52 6.30
C ALA A 124 -12.68 -2.65 5.38
N THR A 125 -12.81 -2.33 4.08
CA THR A 125 -13.15 -3.28 3.03
C THR A 125 -11.92 -4.06 2.60
N ARG A 126 -12.10 -5.35 2.37
CA ARG A 126 -11.06 -6.30 1.94
C ARG A 126 -11.47 -6.98 0.63
N TYR A 127 -10.54 -6.99 -0.34
CA TYR A 127 -10.65 -7.67 -1.64
C TYR A 127 -9.37 -8.43 -1.92
N HIS A 128 -9.09 -9.51 -1.17
CA HIS A 128 -7.85 -10.26 -1.36
C HIS A 128 -8.00 -11.74 -1.03
N SER A 129 -7.24 -12.57 -1.72
CA SER A 129 -7.04 -13.98 -1.45
C SER A 129 -5.63 -14.32 -0.93
N LEU A 130 -4.73 -13.33 -0.97
CA LEU A 130 -3.35 -13.44 -0.55
C LEU A 130 -3.04 -12.45 0.58
N VAL A 131 -2.08 -12.83 1.43
CA VAL A 131 -1.58 -12.02 2.55
C VAL A 131 -0.09 -12.26 2.75
N ILE A 132 0.58 -11.36 3.47
CA ILE A 132 1.94 -11.59 3.96
C ILE A 132 1.88 -12.64 5.06
N ASP A 133 2.77 -13.63 4.99
CA ASP A 133 2.89 -14.69 6.00
C ASP A 133 3.44 -14.12 7.31
N GLU A 134 2.67 -14.25 8.39
CA GLU A 134 3.07 -13.82 9.73
C GLU A 134 4.26 -14.62 10.29
N ASN A 135 4.41 -15.90 9.86
CA ASN A 135 5.49 -16.78 10.32
C ASN A 135 6.83 -16.53 9.61
N ASN A 136 6.81 -15.84 8.47
CA ASN A 136 8.01 -15.44 7.73
C ASN A 136 7.94 -13.95 7.37
N PHE A 137 7.65 -13.14 8.40
CA PHE A 137 7.57 -11.69 8.25
C PHE A 137 8.99 -11.08 8.23
N PRO A 138 9.31 -10.17 7.28
CA PRO A 138 10.64 -9.57 7.16
C PRO A 138 11.07 -8.79 8.41
N ASN A 139 12.31 -8.99 8.84
CA ASN A 139 12.87 -8.30 10.01
C ASN A 139 13.01 -6.79 9.83
N GLU A 140 13.14 -6.31 8.60
CA GLU A 140 13.24 -4.89 8.24
C GLU A 140 11.91 -4.15 8.38
N LEU A 141 10.81 -4.90 8.40
CA LEU A 141 9.46 -4.35 8.52
C LEU A 141 8.93 -4.49 9.94
N GLU A 142 7.96 -3.67 10.29
CA GLU A 142 7.11 -3.82 11.47
C GLU A 142 5.65 -3.91 11.04
N ILE A 143 4.87 -4.73 11.76
CA ILE A 143 3.42 -4.82 11.55
C ILE A 143 2.78 -3.59 12.16
N SER A 144 2.05 -2.82 11.35
CA SER A 144 1.38 -1.59 11.78
C SER A 144 -0.12 -1.76 12.01
N ALA A 145 -0.73 -2.79 11.40
CA ALA A 145 -2.15 -3.10 11.57
C ALA A 145 -2.44 -4.60 11.37
N THR A 146 -3.46 -5.09 12.08
CA THR A 146 -3.95 -6.47 11.98
C THR A 146 -5.47 -6.52 12.12
N THR A 147 -6.08 -7.62 11.67
CA THR A 147 -7.41 -8.04 12.10
C THR A 147 -7.34 -8.73 13.47
N GLU A 148 -8.49 -9.01 14.07
CA GLU A 148 -8.58 -9.68 15.37
C GLU A 148 -7.95 -11.09 15.35
N ASP A 149 -8.04 -11.80 14.22
CA ASP A 149 -7.43 -13.12 14.03
C ASP A 149 -5.93 -13.10 13.70
N GLY A 150 -5.31 -11.90 13.75
CA GLY A 150 -3.87 -11.72 13.54
C GLY A 150 -3.45 -11.57 12.07
N THR A 151 -4.37 -11.57 11.09
CA THR A 151 -4.02 -11.36 9.70
C THR A 151 -3.40 -9.96 9.50
N ILE A 152 -2.25 -9.88 8.88
CA ILE A 152 -1.52 -8.63 8.65
C ILE A 152 -2.31 -7.74 7.70
N MET A 153 -2.64 -6.53 8.17
CA MET A 153 -3.42 -5.52 7.46
C MET A 153 -2.63 -4.24 7.17
N GLY A 154 -1.45 -4.10 7.75
CA GLY A 154 -0.53 -3.00 7.49
C GLY A 154 0.87 -3.37 7.89
N ALA A 155 1.84 -2.82 7.17
CA ALA A 155 3.25 -2.94 7.49
C ALA A 155 4.00 -1.67 7.11
N ARG A 156 5.10 -1.43 7.81
CA ARG A 156 5.96 -0.26 7.63
C ARG A 156 7.41 -0.68 7.74
N HIS A 157 8.28 -0.12 6.91
CA HIS A 157 9.72 -0.30 7.07
C HIS A 157 10.23 0.48 8.28
N LYS A 158 11.12 -0.12 9.06
CA LYS A 158 11.61 0.47 10.31
C LYS A 158 12.43 1.75 10.13
N THR A 159 13.07 1.92 8.96
CA THR A 159 13.96 3.05 8.67
C THR A 159 13.66 3.77 7.35
N PHE A 160 13.22 3.07 6.31
CA PHE A 160 12.89 3.68 5.02
C PHE A 160 11.46 4.22 5.03
N PRO A 161 11.15 5.24 4.22
CA PRO A 161 9.81 5.81 4.14
C PRO A 161 8.84 4.93 3.31
N ILE A 162 8.73 3.66 3.67
CA ILE A 162 7.91 2.66 2.99
C ILE A 162 6.86 2.15 3.95
N GLU A 163 5.59 2.19 3.56
CA GLU A 163 4.49 1.59 4.31
C GLU A 163 3.34 1.20 3.38
N GLY A 164 2.42 0.41 3.88
CA GLY A 164 1.26 0.00 3.09
C GLY A 164 0.19 -0.68 3.91
N VAL A 165 -0.95 -0.91 3.26
CA VAL A 165 -2.14 -1.52 3.85
C VAL A 165 -2.70 -2.61 2.96
N GLN A 166 -3.25 -3.68 3.57
CA GLN A 166 -3.87 -4.80 2.85
C GLN A 166 -5.31 -4.52 2.45
N PHE A 167 -6.02 -3.72 3.23
CA PHE A 167 -7.39 -3.29 2.94
C PHE A 167 -7.41 -2.19 1.88
N HIS A 168 -8.61 -1.83 1.42
CA HIS A 168 -8.84 -0.83 0.39
C HIS A 168 -9.28 0.52 0.99
N PRO A 169 -8.37 1.50 1.16
CA PRO A 169 -8.72 2.82 1.70
C PRO A 169 -9.63 3.63 0.77
N GLU A 170 -9.64 3.31 -0.52
CA GLU A 170 -10.48 3.94 -1.53
C GLU A 170 -11.94 3.46 -1.53
N SER A 171 -12.22 2.36 -0.85
CA SER A 171 -13.58 1.82 -0.78
C SER A 171 -14.48 2.71 0.08
N ILE A 172 -15.72 2.90 -0.38
CA ILE A 172 -16.72 3.73 0.32
C ILE A 172 -17.03 3.23 1.74
N LEU A 173 -16.90 1.93 1.99
CA LEU A 173 -17.13 1.34 3.32
C LEU A 173 -15.91 1.45 4.24
N THR A 174 -14.76 1.91 3.74
CA THR A 174 -13.59 2.24 4.56
C THR A 174 -13.63 3.73 4.91
N ILE A 175 -14.43 4.08 5.89
CA ILE A 175 -14.72 5.50 6.25
C ILE A 175 -13.46 6.27 6.62
N GLU A 176 -12.50 5.62 7.30
CA GLU A 176 -11.20 6.23 7.65
C GLU A 176 -10.19 6.26 6.49
N GLY A 177 -10.52 5.65 5.36
CA GLY A 177 -9.63 5.56 4.19
C GLY A 177 -9.11 6.90 3.68
N PRO A 178 -9.98 7.93 3.47
CA PRO A 178 -9.52 9.25 3.06
C PRO A 178 -8.52 9.88 4.03
N LYS A 179 -8.69 9.66 5.34
CA LYS A 179 -7.75 10.15 6.36
C LYS A 179 -6.40 9.47 6.26
N ILE A 180 -6.37 8.16 6.02
CA ILE A 180 -5.13 7.38 5.84
C ILE A 180 -4.35 7.91 4.64
N ILE A 181 -5.00 8.12 3.50
CA ILE A 181 -4.37 8.69 2.30
C ILE A 181 -3.92 10.13 2.57
N SER A 182 -4.74 10.95 3.22
CA SER A 182 -4.38 12.32 3.63
C SER A 182 -3.13 12.35 4.50
N ASN A 183 -3.03 11.46 5.48
CA ASN A 183 -1.87 11.36 6.36
C ASN A 183 -0.60 11.05 5.56
N TRP A 184 -0.67 10.09 4.61
CA TRP A 184 0.47 9.78 3.75
C TRP A 184 0.87 10.97 2.90
N VAL A 185 -0.08 11.60 2.18
CA VAL A 185 0.20 12.75 1.31
C VAL A 185 0.83 13.91 2.07
N LYS A 186 0.36 14.21 3.28
CA LYS A 186 0.94 15.27 4.13
C LYS A 186 2.39 14.98 4.53
N ARG A 187 2.73 13.72 4.74
CA ARG A 187 4.09 13.33 5.15
C ARG A 187 5.12 13.41 4.03
N ILE A 188 4.72 13.26 2.78
CA ILE A 188 5.62 13.33 1.62
C ILE A 188 5.79 14.75 1.06
N HIS A 189 4.96 15.70 1.48
CA HIS A 189 5.05 17.11 1.10
C HIS A 189 5.84 17.96 2.11
N LEU A 190 6.38 17.35 3.15
CA LEU A 190 7.27 17.97 4.14
C LEU A 190 8.74 17.76 3.72
#